data_3e4140ec513863f25b651ac030129060
#
_entry.id   3e4140ec513863f25b651ac030129060
#
_cell.length_a   1.000
_cell.length_b   1.000
_cell.length_c   1.000
_cell.angle_alpha   90.00
_cell.angle_beta   90.00
_cell.angle_gamma   90.00
#
_symmetry.space_group_name_H-M   'P 1'
#
loop_
_entity.id
_entity.type
_entity.pdbx_description
1 polymer ?
#
loop_
_entity_poly.entity_id
_entity_poly.type
_entity_poly.pdbx_seq_one_letter_code
_entity_poly.pdbx_strand_id
1 'polypeptide(L)'
;MLTTEEMELLLPEMTLIAGIIFAILIPNLGDSTLRIPLTRTRIPIFIGGTRFKSTSDPRVPARIAIFALFVAFIYSFLEIEGASGEVGGVIEITSFTRMMSFVFYGALLLSAIATTYRMPARTSARAPRENDSESLTEALISALMDNRRQVDFHILLMMVGLGMGLMAMASNLFFMFVAIELAGLAAYVLVAFHKEEEVGGEAGAKYFIVGSVASATGIYGMSLVYLWSGDLDFDALATSWAAMDGLDPFAVIGVGLMLVAFGFKVSAAPFHLAAPDAYAGASSPVAGVLATASKAMGFVAIFRVLIQVTMPEEGEALWFILLAIIAVITMTWGNLAALTSDNPKRMLAYSSVAHAGYMLAAVAAVGSGLGDTSTTELVLVAIVFHLTILVLFKLGAFLVLAMLETEGRSHRLEDLHGLAQRDPLIAGSMFIFMLALAGVPPLSGFLSKLLMINGIVNISAGTGSTSADAIVPWAESVDPVFWLAMAIVLNSALSLFYYLRIGLVMFFEAPENEKPLRKSLHLRNTILVLTILTVFFGLGPGAEYLLDLVEGAVSDL
;
A
#
# COMPACT_ATOMS: atom_id res chain seq x y z
N MET A 1 -14.70 23.19 18.82
CA MET A 1 -15.70 22.50 17.96
C MET A 1 -15.26 22.75 16.55
N LEU A 2 -15.27 21.74 15.71
CA LEU A 2 -14.94 21.89 14.29
C LEU A 2 -15.94 22.85 13.63
N THR A 3 -15.45 23.73 12.80
CA THR A 3 -16.26 24.61 11.94
C THR A 3 -16.89 23.81 10.80
N THR A 4 -17.84 24.39 10.07
CA THR A 4 -18.44 23.71 8.90
C THR A 4 -17.40 23.48 7.81
N GLU A 5 -16.50 24.43 7.61
CA GLU A 5 -15.40 24.34 6.64
C GLU A 5 -14.41 23.20 7.00
N GLU A 6 -14.00 23.12 8.27
CA GLU A 6 -13.14 22.02 8.75
C GLU A 6 -13.82 20.64 8.61
N MET A 7 -15.16 20.57 8.78
CA MET A 7 -15.90 19.33 8.55
C MET A 7 -15.98 18.94 7.07
N GLU A 8 -16.07 19.91 6.16
CA GLU A 8 -16.01 19.65 4.72
C GLU A 8 -14.65 19.14 4.32
N LEU A 9 -13.58 19.73 4.83
CA LEU A 9 -12.21 19.27 4.59
C LEU A 9 -11.96 17.84 5.08
N LEU A 10 -12.59 17.39 6.16
CA LEU A 10 -12.44 16.03 6.70
C LEU A 10 -13.50 15.05 6.21
N LEU A 11 -14.25 15.36 5.16
CA LEU A 11 -15.36 14.53 4.68
C LEU A 11 -14.95 13.07 4.36
N PRO A 12 -13.82 12.78 3.71
CA PRO A 12 -13.37 11.41 3.48
C PRO A 12 -13.21 10.61 4.78
N GLU A 13 -12.52 11.18 5.76
CA GLU A 13 -12.25 10.54 7.05
C GLU A 13 -13.53 10.38 7.86
N MET A 14 -14.41 11.39 7.84
CA MET A 14 -15.73 11.31 8.49
C MET A 14 -16.63 10.23 7.88
N THR A 15 -16.55 10.03 6.55
CA THR A 15 -17.30 8.94 5.90
C THR A 15 -16.79 7.57 6.31
N LEU A 16 -15.49 7.41 6.51
CA LEU A 16 -14.91 6.16 7.04
C LEU A 16 -15.33 5.93 8.49
N ILE A 17 -15.29 6.94 9.35
CA ILE A 17 -15.74 6.86 10.74
C ILE A 17 -17.24 6.48 10.78
N ALA A 18 -18.07 7.14 9.98
CA ALA A 18 -19.48 6.80 9.86
C ALA A 18 -19.68 5.35 9.36
N GLY A 19 -18.89 4.93 8.35
CA GLY A 19 -18.89 3.56 7.85
C GLY A 19 -18.56 2.53 8.92
N ILE A 20 -17.54 2.79 9.74
CA ILE A 20 -17.17 1.94 10.89
C ILE A 20 -18.31 1.86 11.90
N ILE A 21 -18.89 3.00 12.28
CA ILE A 21 -20.02 3.06 13.22
C ILE A 21 -21.21 2.28 12.66
N PHE A 22 -21.58 2.47 11.39
CA PHE A 22 -22.69 1.73 10.77
C PHE A 22 -22.38 0.24 10.64
N ALA A 23 -21.15 -0.16 10.34
CA ALA A 23 -20.75 -1.56 10.29
C ALA A 23 -20.83 -2.24 11.67
N ILE A 24 -20.60 -1.51 12.76
CA ILE A 24 -20.80 -2.01 14.13
C ILE A 24 -22.29 -2.06 14.50
N LEU A 25 -23.04 -1.00 14.20
CA LEU A 25 -24.42 -0.86 14.66
C LEU A 25 -25.38 -1.77 13.91
N ILE A 26 -25.34 -1.79 12.57
CA ILE A 26 -26.33 -2.49 11.73
C ILE A 26 -26.45 -3.98 12.06
N PRO A 27 -25.37 -4.75 12.25
CA PRO A 27 -25.45 -6.15 12.65
C PRO A 27 -26.00 -6.38 14.05
N ASN A 28 -25.92 -5.36 14.92
CA ASN A 28 -26.38 -5.44 16.31
C ASN A 28 -27.79 -4.86 16.53
N LEU A 29 -28.36 -4.27 15.47
CA LEU A 29 -29.73 -3.74 15.51
C LEU A 29 -30.74 -4.85 15.23
N GLY A 30 -31.94 -4.73 15.83
CA GLY A 30 -33.01 -5.72 15.69
C GLY A 30 -33.52 -5.86 14.24
N ASP A 31 -34.21 -6.96 13.99
CA ASP A 31 -34.72 -7.34 12.66
C ASP A 31 -36.18 -6.91 12.41
N SER A 32 -36.75 -6.07 13.27
CA SER A 32 -38.11 -5.58 13.09
C SER A 32 -38.21 -4.62 11.90
N THR A 33 -39.28 -4.80 11.12
CA THR A 33 -39.56 -3.96 9.96
C THR A 33 -40.88 -3.25 10.11
N LEU A 34 -40.93 -1.94 9.87
CA LEU A 34 -42.18 -1.19 9.78
C LEU A 34 -42.66 -1.23 8.30
N ARG A 35 -43.91 -1.59 8.14
CA ARG A 35 -44.59 -1.51 6.84
C ARG A 35 -45.08 -0.08 6.63
N ILE A 36 -44.64 0.59 5.59
CA ILE A 36 -45.19 1.90 5.21
C ILE A 36 -46.67 1.69 4.82
N PRO A 37 -47.61 2.35 5.50
CA PRO A 37 -49.02 2.30 5.11
C PRO A 37 -49.14 2.72 3.64
N LEU A 38 -49.99 2.05 2.84
CA LEU A 38 -50.23 2.30 1.42
C LEU A 38 -49.10 1.85 0.44
N THR A 39 -47.99 1.32 0.91
CA THR A 39 -46.92 0.79 0.05
C THR A 39 -46.57 -0.66 0.38
N ARG A 40 -45.96 -1.40 -0.58
CA ARG A 40 -45.41 -2.74 -0.29
C ARG A 40 -44.00 -2.68 0.33
N THR A 41 -43.46 -1.48 0.57
CA THR A 41 -42.12 -1.26 1.09
C THR A 41 -42.07 -1.45 2.59
N ARG A 42 -41.09 -2.21 3.07
CA ARG A 42 -40.80 -2.38 4.51
C ARG A 42 -39.50 -1.62 4.78
N ILE A 43 -39.53 -0.72 5.77
CA ILE A 43 -38.35 -0.04 6.29
C ILE A 43 -37.86 -0.82 7.49
N PRO A 44 -36.58 -1.20 7.58
CA PRO A 44 -36.04 -1.78 8.80
C PRO A 44 -36.11 -0.76 9.94
N ILE A 45 -36.80 -1.12 10.99
CA ILE A 45 -36.72 -0.41 12.27
C ILE A 45 -35.73 -1.17 13.12
N PHE A 46 -34.68 -0.53 13.46
CA PHE A 46 -33.56 -1.07 14.20
C PHE A 46 -33.82 -1.30 15.69
N ILE A 47 -35.07 -1.42 16.10
CA ILE A 47 -35.48 -1.59 17.52
C ILE A 47 -36.44 -2.78 17.62
N GLY A 48 -36.02 -3.82 18.36
CA GLY A 48 -36.82 -5.01 18.63
C GLY A 48 -36.68 -6.15 17.61
N GLY A 49 -37.07 -7.36 18.00
CA GLY A 49 -36.92 -8.60 17.22
C GLY A 49 -35.86 -9.54 17.78
N THR A 50 -35.64 -10.68 17.14
CA THR A 50 -34.58 -11.62 17.52
C THR A 50 -33.23 -11.11 17.05
N ARG A 51 -32.34 -10.76 17.97
CA ARG A 51 -31.06 -10.04 17.82
C ARG A 51 -30.05 -10.56 16.76
N PHE A 52 -30.37 -11.56 15.96
CA PHE A 52 -29.42 -12.20 15.06
C PHE A 52 -29.87 -12.34 13.62
N LYS A 53 -31.06 -11.84 13.26
CA LYS A 53 -31.60 -11.96 11.91
C LYS A 53 -31.25 -10.80 10.95
N SER A 54 -30.82 -9.65 11.46
CA SER A 54 -30.40 -8.53 10.60
C SER A 54 -29.10 -8.79 9.85
N THR A 55 -28.30 -9.74 10.31
CA THR A 55 -27.04 -10.18 9.71
C THR A 55 -27.18 -11.39 8.78
N SER A 56 -28.39 -11.73 8.34
CA SER A 56 -28.60 -12.86 7.44
C SER A 56 -27.94 -12.71 6.07
N ASP A 57 -27.61 -11.48 5.64
CA ASP A 57 -26.79 -11.23 4.45
C ASP A 57 -25.35 -10.86 4.85
N PRO A 58 -24.37 -11.79 4.70
CA PRO A 58 -22.98 -11.54 5.03
C PRO A 58 -22.32 -10.44 4.18
N ARG A 59 -23.02 -9.90 3.19
CA ARG A 59 -22.52 -8.86 2.27
C ARG A 59 -22.78 -7.45 2.79
N VAL A 60 -23.62 -7.28 3.80
CA VAL A 60 -23.98 -5.94 4.31
C VAL A 60 -22.75 -5.18 4.81
N PRO A 61 -21.85 -5.75 5.64
CA PRO A 61 -20.64 -5.04 6.07
C PRO A 61 -19.73 -4.66 4.90
N ALA A 62 -19.58 -5.54 3.92
CA ALA A 62 -18.80 -5.25 2.71
C ALA A 62 -19.40 -4.08 1.92
N ARG A 63 -20.72 -4.02 1.75
CA ARG A 63 -21.38 -2.91 1.04
C ARG A 63 -21.21 -1.58 1.76
N ILE A 64 -21.27 -1.57 3.10
CA ILE A 64 -21.03 -0.37 3.91
C ILE A 64 -19.58 0.10 3.69
N ALA A 65 -18.61 -0.80 3.81
CA ALA A 65 -17.20 -0.47 3.61
C ALA A 65 -16.92 0.02 2.17
N ILE A 66 -17.47 -0.65 1.15
CA ILE A 66 -17.34 -0.23 -0.25
C ILE A 66 -17.93 1.16 -0.44
N PHE A 67 -19.11 1.44 0.12
CA PHE A 67 -19.74 2.76 -0.01
C PHE A 67 -18.91 3.85 0.67
N ALA A 68 -18.46 3.63 1.91
CA ALA A 68 -17.65 4.59 2.65
C ALA A 68 -16.31 4.85 1.94
N LEU A 69 -15.60 3.78 1.52
CA LEU A 69 -14.34 3.90 0.79
C LEU A 69 -14.54 4.53 -0.60
N PHE A 70 -15.65 4.27 -1.27
CA PHE A 70 -15.95 4.88 -2.56
C PHE A 70 -16.19 6.39 -2.43
N VAL A 71 -16.95 6.82 -1.42
CA VAL A 71 -17.16 8.26 -1.16
C VAL A 71 -15.85 8.92 -0.80
N ALA A 72 -15.06 8.32 0.09
CA ALA A 72 -13.74 8.83 0.47
C ALA A 72 -12.79 8.93 -0.74
N PHE A 73 -12.76 7.90 -1.60
CA PHE A 73 -11.97 7.86 -2.82
C PHE A 73 -12.35 8.96 -3.82
N ILE A 74 -13.65 9.09 -4.10
CA ILE A 74 -14.14 10.10 -5.08
C ILE A 74 -13.90 11.51 -4.55
N TYR A 75 -14.18 11.77 -3.27
CA TYR A 75 -13.96 13.08 -2.69
C TYR A 75 -12.48 13.46 -2.69
N SER A 76 -11.58 12.53 -2.30
CA SER A 76 -10.14 12.78 -2.36
C SER A 76 -9.66 13.07 -3.79
N PHE A 77 -10.24 12.41 -4.82
CA PHE A 77 -9.91 12.69 -6.21
C PHE A 77 -10.36 14.09 -6.66
N LEU A 78 -11.60 14.48 -6.30
CA LEU A 78 -12.15 15.76 -6.71
C LEU A 78 -11.44 16.97 -6.05
N GLU A 79 -10.84 16.73 -4.89
CA GLU A 79 -10.17 17.75 -4.09
C GLU A 79 -8.63 17.76 -4.27
N ILE A 80 -8.07 16.99 -5.21
CA ILE A 80 -6.62 17.00 -5.45
C ILE A 80 -6.16 18.40 -5.88
N GLU A 81 -6.92 19.10 -6.74
CA GLU A 81 -6.57 20.41 -7.31
C GLU A 81 -7.26 21.57 -6.57
N GLY A 82 -7.39 21.57 -5.29
CA GLY A 82 -8.06 22.74 -4.70
C GLY A 82 -8.26 22.75 -3.19
N ALA A 83 -8.00 21.65 -2.53
CA ALA A 83 -8.12 21.61 -1.09
C ALA A 83 -6.84 22.11 -0.43
N SER A 84 -6.92 23.19 0.30
CA SER A 84 -5.87 23.60 1.25
C SER A 84 -6.53 24.08 2.53
N GLY A 85 -6.04 23.60 3.66
CA GLY A 85 -6.54 24.03 4.96
C GLY A 85 -5.89 23.29 6.10
N GLU A 86 -6.00 23.88 7.27
CA GLU A 86 -5.48 23.33 8.51
C GLU A 86 -6.64 23.05 9.46
N VAL A 87 -6.60 21.91 10.16
CA VAL A 87 -7.63 21.51 11.12
C VAL A 87 -6.99 21.18 12.46
N GLY A 88 -7.38 21.92 13.48
CA GLY A 88 -6.98 21.69 14.86
C GLY A 88 -5.48 21.82 15.14
N GLY A 89 -4.69 22.43 14.28
CA GLY A 89 -3.25 22.65 14.45
C GLY A 89 -2.39 21.37 14.36
N VAL A 90 -2.96 20.25 13.86
CA VAL A 90 -2.25 18.96 13.75
C VAL A 90 -2.54 18.22 12.43
N ILE A 91 -3.48 18.74 11.64
CA ILE A 91 -3.88 18.19 10.35
C ILE A 91 -3.74 19.29 9.30
N GLU A 92 -2.95 19.04 8.30
CA GLU A 92 -2.74 19.90 7.13
C GLU A 92 -3.24 19.18 5.88
N ILE A 93 -4.09 19.85 5.12
CA ILE A 93 -4.67 19.32 3.90
C ILE A 93 -4.10 20.11 2.72
N THR A 94 -3.41 19.39 1.83
CA THR A 94 -2.78 19.92 0.63
C THR A 94 -3.13 19.02 -0.56
N SER A 95 -2.82 19.44 -1.77
CA SER A 95 -2.95 18.63 -2.98
C SER A 95 -2.21 17.31 -2.84
N PHE A 96 -1.01 17.31 -2.25
CA PHE A 96 -0.22 16.10 -1.97
C PHE A 96 -0.95 15.14 -1.03
N THR A 97 -1.49 15.63 0.08
CA THR A 97 -2.18 14.77 1.06
C THR A 97 -3.46 14.17 0.49
N ARG A 98 -4.16 14.89 -0.39
CA ARG A 98 -5.34 14.40 -1.12
C ARG A 98 -4.96 13.36 -2.16
N MET A 99 -3.87 13.58 -2.91
CA MET A 99 -3.35 12.59 -3.86
C MET A 99 -2.99 11.28 -3.16
N MET A 100 -2.33 11.34 -2.01
CA MET A 100 -1.99 10.14 -1.24
C MET A 100 -3.23 9.46 -0.65
N SER A 101 -4.20 10.22 -0.15
CA SER A 101 -5.49 9.68 0.33
C SER A 101 -6.26 8.98 -0.81
N PHE A 102 -6.26 9.54 -2.02
CA PHE A 102 -6.81 8.91 -3.22
C PHE A 102 -6.16 7.54 -3.49
N VAL A 103 -4.84 7.44 -3.43
CA VAL A 103 -4.10 6.19 -3.61
C VAL A 103 -4.47 5.16 -2.52
N PHE A 104 -4.55 5.59 -1.27
CA PHE A 104 -4.88 4.71 -0.14
C PHE A 104 -6.31 4.19 -0.22
N TYR A 105 -7.28 5.07 -0.39
CA TYR A 105 -8.69 4.68 -0.44
C TYR A 105 -9.00 3.89 -1.71
N GLY A 106 -8.34 4.17 -2.82
CA GLY A 106 -8.43 3.39 -4.05
C GLY A 106 -7.99 1.94 -3.87
N ALA A 107 -6.83 1.71 -3.26
CA ALA A 107 -6.34 0.36 -2.98
C ALA A 107 -7.25 -0.42 -2.02
N LEU A 108 -7.74 0.25 -0.98
CA LEU A 108 -8.67 -0.34 -0.01
C LEU A 108 -10.05 -0.61 -0.60
N LEU A 109 -10.56 0.28 -1.44
CA LEU A 109 -11.83 0.08 -2.16
C LEU A 109 -11.76 -1.15 -3.07
N LEU A 110 -10.70 -1.29 -3.85
CA LEU A 110 -10.48 -2.44 -4.72
C LEU A 110 -10.37 -3.75 -3.92
N SER A 111 -9.69 -3.71 -2.76
CA SER A 111 -9.62 -4.83 -1.84
C SER A 111 -11.00 -5.16 -1.23
N ALA A 112 -11.79 -4.15 -0.82
CA ALA A 112 -13.13 -4.35 -0.29
C ALA A 112 -14.08 -4.97 -1.34
N ILE A 113 -14.01 -4.52 -2.60
CA ILE A 113 -14.79 -5.10 -3.72
C ILE A 113 -14.38 -6.56 -3.94
N ALA A 114 -13.07 -6.87 -3.91
CA ALA A 114 -12.56 -8.22 -4.09
C ALA A 114 -13.03 -9.19 -3.00
N THR A 115 -13.19 -8.71 -1.77
CA THR A 115 -13.59 -9.52 -0.60
C THR A 115 -15.10 -9.66 -0.42
N THR A 116 -15.92 -8.97 -1.23
CA THR A 116 -17.40 -8.98 -1.11
C THR A 116 -18.01 -10.38 -1.23
N TYR A 117 -17.40 -11.30 -1.96
CA TYR A 117 -18.00 -12.59 -2.28
C TYR A 117 -17.46 -13.78 -1.50
N ARG A 118 -16.28 -13.68 -0.88
CA ARG A 118 -15.72 -14.72 -0.01
C ARG A 118 -14.42 -14.27 0.62
N MET A 119 -14.50 -13.99 1.88
CA MET A 119 -13.54 -14.60 2.80
C MET A 119 -13.86 -16.09 2.75
N PRO A 120 -12.98 -17.01 2.33
CA PRO A 120 -13.26 -18.40 2.49
C PRO A 120 -13.50 -18.66 3.98
N ALA A 121 -14.75 -18.93 4.35
CA ALA A 121 -15.02 -19.58 5.59
C ALA A 121 -14.33 -20.95 5.45
N ARG A 122 -13.10 -21.05 5.91
CA ARG A 122 -12.43 -22.32 6.07
C ARG A 122 -12.87 -22.97 7.37
N THR A 123 -14.15 -23.06 7.54
CA THR A 123 -14.66 -24.07 8.42
C THR A 123 -14.58 -25.39 7.64
N SER A 124 -13.72 -26.26 8.09
CA SER A 124 -13.81 -27.69 7.86
C SER A 124 -15.09 -28.26 8.49
N ALA A 125 -16.18 -27.48 8.48
CA ALA A 125 -17.49 -27.93 8.82
C ALA A 125 -17.88 -28.98 7.75
N ARG A 126 -17.67 -30.23 8.10
CA ARG A 126 -18.28 -31.38 7.43
C ARG A 126 -19.72 -30.99 7.15
N ALA A 127 -20.14 -31.06 5.88
CA ALA A 127 -21.53 -30.86 5.52
C ALA A 127 -22.42 -31.64 6.51
N PRO A 128 -23.40 -30.98 7.17
CA PRO A 128 -24.23 -31.67 8.16
C PRO A 128 -24.84 -32.90 7.52
N ARG A 129 -24.70 -34.04 8.17
CA ARG A 129 -25.52 -35.21 7.80
C ARG A 129 -26.96 -34.87 8.20
N GLU A 130 -27.87 -35.07 7.28
CA GLU A 130 -29.29 -34.66 7.33
C GLU A 130 -30.09 -35.07 8.60
N ASN A 131 -29.52 -35.88 9.49
CA ASN A 131 -30.23 -36.51 10.62
C ASN A 131 -29.71 -36.15 12.02
N ASP A 132 -28.77 -35.19 12.19
CA ASP A 132 -28.23 -34.86 13.50
C ASP A 132 -28.66 -33.43 13.93
N SER A 133 -29.51 -33.33 14.96
CA SER A 133 -29.91 -32.04 15.53
C SER A 133 -28.75 -31.24 16.16
N GLU A 134 -27.70 -31.93 16.63
CA GLU A 134 -26.44 -31.32 17.09
C GLU A 134 -25.66 -30.68 15.93
N SER A 135 -25.63 -31.32 14.77
CA SER A 135 -24.94 -30.82 13.58
C SER A 135 -25.59 -29.56 12.99
N LEU A 136 -26.92 -29.42 13.13
CA LEU A 136 -27.66 -28.20 12.73
C LEU A 136 -27.32 -27.01 13.63
N THR A 137 -27.17 -27.23 14.93
CA THR A 137 -26.78 -26.19 15.89
C THR A 137 -25.34 -25.74 15.67
N GLU A 138 -24.42 -26.67 15.45
CA GLU A 138 -23.02 -26.37 15.10
C GLU A 138 -22.90 -25.62 13.77
N ALA A 139 -23.66 -26.02 12.74
CA ALA A 139 -23.71 -25.33 11.46
C ALA A 139 -24.26 -23.91 11.58
N LEU A 140 -25.27 -23.70 12.42
CA LEU A 140 -25.85 -22.39 12.70
C LEU A 140 -24.86 -21.48 13.45
N ILE A 141 -24.17 -22.02 14.46
CA ILE A 141 -23.12 -21.31 15.21
C ILE A 141 -21.98 -20.93 14.28
N SER A 142 -21.52 -21.86 13.43
CA SER A 142 -20.47 -21.61 12.43
C SER A 142 -20.87 -20.47 11.47
N ALA A 143 -22.09 -20.50 10.93
CA ALA A 143 -22.60 -19.46 10.04
C ALA A 143 -22.71 -18.08 10.73
N LEU A 144 -23.10 -18.06 12.01
CA LEU A 144 -23.14 -16.84 12.80
C LEU A 144 -21.75 -16.27 13.06
N MET A 145 -20.78 -17.13 13.35
CA MET A 145 -19.38 -16.72 13.55
C MET A 145 -18.77 -16.19 12.26
N ASP A 146 -19.04 -16.83 11.11
CA ASP A 146 -18.56 -16.37 9.80
C ASP A 146 -19.13 -14.99 9.44
N ASN A 147 -20.40 -14.72 9.71
CA ASN A 147 -21.01 -13.42 9.50
C ASN A 147 -20.37 -12.33 10.38
N ARG A 148 -20.03 -12.67 11.62
CA ARG A 148 -19.38 -11.76 12.55
C ARG A 148 -17.96 -11.42 12.09
N ARG A 149 -17.23 -12.40 11.59
CA ARG A 149 -15.88 -12.21 10.99
C ARG A 149 -15.90 -11.27 9.79
N GLN A 150 -16.94 -11.32 8.94
CA GLN A 150 -17.10 -10.38 7.83
C GLN A 150 -17.23 -8.91 8.32
N VAL A 151 -17.94 -8.70 9.43
CA VAL A 151 -18.03 -7.38 10.07
C VAL A 151 -16.65 -6.90 10.50
N ASP A 152 -15.95 -7.72 11.29
CA ASP A 152 -14.64 -7.39 11.86
C ASP A 152 -13.61 -7.09 10.76
N PHE A 153 -13.61 -7.88 9.69
CA PHE A 153 -12.71 -7.67 8.56
C PHE A 153 -12.88 -6.29 7.90
N HIS A 154 -14.13 -5.92 7.60
CA HIS A 154 -14.37 -4.67 6.89
C HIS A 154 -14.21 -3.44 7.78
N ILE A 155 -14.46 -3.57 9.09
CA ILE A 155 -14.13 -2.52 10.06
C ILE A 155 -12.62 -2.30 10.09
N LEU A 156 -11.83 -3.37 10.22
CA LEU A 156 -10.36 -3.27 10.23
C LEU A 156 -9.82 -2.66 8.93
N LEU A 157 -10.42 -3.03 7.79
CA LEU A 157 -10.03 -2.46 6.49
C LEU A 157 -10.28 -0.94 6.43
N MET A 158 -11.43 -0.47 6.95
CA MET A 158 -11.73 0.97 7.04
C MET A 158 -10.84 1.67 8.07
N MET A 159 -10.47 1.00 9.18
CA MET A 159 -9.52 1.55 10.17
C MET A 159 -8.12 1.73 9.56
N VAL A 160 -7.67 0.79 8.72
CA VAL A 160 -6.42 0.95 7.96
C VAL A 160 -6.49 2.20 7.08
N GLY A 161 -7.61 2.39 6.36
CA GLY A 161 -7.81 3.58 5.52
C GLY A 161 -7.81 4.89 6.31
N LEU A 162 -8.55 4.91 7.41
CA LEU A 162 -8.60 6.08 8.30
C LEU A 162 -7.20 6.45 8.82
N GLY A 163 -6.44 5.46 9.31
CA GLY A 163 -5.09 5.70 9.80
C GLY A 163 -4.14 6.20 8.70
N MET A 164 -4.24 5.63 7.48
CA MET A 164 -3.41 6.07 6.34
C MET A 164 -3.75 7.51 5.91
N GLY A 165 -5.04 7.86 5.79
CA GLY A 165 -5.48 9.21 5.45
C GLY A 165 -5.02 10.24 6.48
N LEU A 166 -5.29 9.98 7.77
CA LEU A 166 -4.86 10.86 8.85
C LEU A 166 -3.33 11.03 8.90
N MET A 167 -2.57 9.97 8.63
CA MET A 167 -1.11 10.04 8.58
C MET A 167 -0.61 10.93 7.45
N ALA A 168 -1.22 10.86 6.26
CA ALA A 168 -0.82 11.70 5.13
C ALA A 168 -1.00 13.20 5.44
N MET A 169 -2.05 13.53 6.18
CA MET A 169 -2.43 14.90 6.54
C MET A 169 -1.79 15.41 7.86
N ALA A 170 -0.94 14.61 8.50
CA ALA A 170 -0.29 15.02 9.75
C ALA A 170 0.68 16.18 9.50
N SER A 171 0.53 17.29 10.22
CA SER A 171 1.50 18.40 10.30
C SER A 171 2.47 18.25 11.48
N ASN A 172 2.21 17.25 12.33
CA ASN A 172 2.91 17.04 13.58
C ASN A 172 3.42 15.59 13.67
N LEU A 173 4.67 15.42 14.08
CA LEU A 173 5.34 14.12 14.16
C LEU A 173 4.63 13.14 15.13
N PHE A 174 4.09 13.63 16.25
CA PHE A 174 3.35 12.81 17.20
C PHE A 174 2.05 12.27 16.58
N PHE A 175 1.28 13.16 15.94
CA PHE A 175 0.03 12.77 15.29
C PHE A 175 0.29 11.79 14.14
N MET A 176 1.36 12.00 13.37
CA MET A 176 1.80 11.07 12.32
C MET A 176 2.05 9.66 12.87
N PHE A 177 2.79 9.52 13.99
CA PHE A 177 3.03 8.21 14.60
C PHE A 177 1.76 7.57 15.13
N VAL A 178 0.85 8.32 15.76
CA VAL A 178 -0.45 7.80 16.21
C VAL A 178 -1.28 7.27 15.03
N ALA A 179 -1.31 7.98 13.92
CA ALA A 179 -2.03 7.57 12.72
C ALA A 179 -1.40 6.33 12.04
N ILE A 180 -0.05 6.27 12.00
CA ILE A 180 0.70 5.08 11.54
C ILE A 180 0.36 3.85 12.40
N GLU A 181 0.25 4.00 13.71
CA GLU A 181 -0.09 2.89 14.61
C GLU A 181 -1.54 2.47 14.48
N LEU A 182 -2.48 3.39 14.27
CA LEU A 182 -3.87 3.06 13.97
C LEU A 182 -3.97 2.15 12.73
N ALA A 183 -3.33 2.53 11.63
CA ALA A 183 -3.27 1.71 10.42
C ALA A 183 -2.51 0.40 10.65
N GLY A 184 -1.39 0.45 11.40
CA GLY A 184 -0.52 -0.68 11.67
C GLY A 184 -1.20 -1.78 12.48
N LEU A 185 -1.80 -1.44 13.61
CA LEU A 185 -2.51 -2.38 14.48
C LEU A 185 -3.66 -3.08 13.74
N ALA A 186 -4.46 -2.32 12.97
CA ALA A 186 -5.52 -2.90 12.16
C ALA A 186 -4.96 -3.84 11.08
N ALA A 187 -3.84 -3.48 10.44
CA ALA A 187 -3.18 -4.31 9.43
C ALA A 187 -2.58 -5.60 10.03
N TYR A 188 -2.01 -5.56 11.26
CA TYR A 188 -1.50 -6.77 11.92
C TYR A 188 -2.62 -7.78 12.17
N VAL A 189 -3.79 -7.32 12.61
CA VAL A 189 -4.96 -8.18 12.81
C VAL A 189 -5.49 -8.72 11.47
N LEU A 190 -5.47 -7.92 10.39
CA LEU A 190 -5.85 -8.36 9.05
C LEU A 190 -4.91 -9.44 8.50
N VAL A 191 -3.60 -9.35 8.75
CA VAL A 191 -2.63 -10.40 8.39
C VAL A 191 -2.93 -11.70 9.14
N ALA A 192 -3.21 -11.61 10.45
CA ALA A 192 -3.56 -12.75 11.29
C ALA A 192 -5.02 -13.20 11.13
N PHE A 193 -5.78 -12.66 10.18
CA PHE A 193 -7.24 -12.85 10.13
C PHE A 193 -7.65 -14.32 9.99
N HIS A 194 -6.84 -15.12 9.30
CA HIS A 194 -6.99 -16.58 9.16
C HIS A 194 -6.13 -17.34 10.19
N LYS A 195 -6.19 -16.93 11.45
CA LYS A 195 -5.41 -17.51 12.55
C LYS A 195 -5.63 -19.02 12.80
N GLU A 196 -6.69 -19.59 12.26
CA GLU A 196 -6.95 -21.03 12.30
C GLU A 196 -6.00 -21.83 11.40
N GLU A 197 -5.36 -21.16 10.44
CA GLU A 197 -4.28 -21.71 9.64
C GLU A 197 -2.95 -21.41 10.32
N GLU A 198 -2.12 -22.42 10.45
CA GLU A 198 -0.80 -22.29 11.08
C GLU A 198 0.02 -21.18 10.40
N VAL A 199 0.00 -21.15 9.06
CA VAL A 199 0.72 -20.14 8.26
C VAL A 199 0.19 -18.71 8.53
N GLY A 200 -1.13 -18.54 8.64
CA GLY A 200 -1.77 -17.24 8.92
C GLY A 200 -1.48 -16.76 10.34
N GLY A 201 -1.54 -17.67 11.32
CA GLY A 201 -1.22 -17.36 12.71
C GLY A 201 0.26 -16.98 12.91
N GLU A 202 1.18 -17.73 12.31
CA GLU A 202 2.61 -17.46 12.34
C GLU A 202 2.94 -16.12 11.66
N ALA A 203 2.40 -15.87 10.48
CA ALA A 203 2.60 -14.63 9.74
C ALA A 203 2.14 -13.41 10.53
N GLY A 204 0.95 -13.48 11.13
CA GLY A 204 0.42 -12.43 11.97
C GLY A 204 1.26 -12.15 13.21
N ALA A 205 1.71 -13.20 13.90
CA ALA A 205 2.58 -13.07 15.07
C ALA A 205 3.93 -12.43 14.72
N LYS A 206 4.59 -12.90 13.65
CA LYS A 206 5.85 -12.33 13.17
C LYS A 206 5.70 -10.85 12.78
N TYR A 207 4.65 -10.53 12.03
CA TYR A 207 4.41 -9.18 11.55
C TYR A 207 4.11 -8.22 12.70
N PHE A 208 3.31 -8.65 13.68
CA PHE A 208 3.02 -7.88 14.89
C PHE A 208 4.27 -7.65 15.75
N ILE A 209 5.05 -8.71 16.05
CA ILE A 209 6.22 -8.58 16.92
C ILE A 209 7.26 -7.65 16.30
N VAL A 210 7.64 -7.89 15.03
CA VAL A 210 8.66 -7.08 14.36
C VAL A 210 8.16 -5.64 14.17
N GLY A 211 6.88 -5.47 13.80
CA GLY A 211 6.27 -4.15 13.63
C GLY A 211 6.21 -3.36 14.95
N SER A 212 5.79 -3.98 16.04
CA SER A 212 5.72 -3.32 17.35
C SER A 212 7.10 -2.89 17.85
N VAL A 213 8.14 -3.73 17.65
CA VAL A 213 9.52 -3.35 17.99
C VAL A 213 10.00 -2.18 17.13
N ALA A 214 9.74 -2.22 15.83
CA ALA A 214 10.10 -1.12 14.93
C ALA A 214 9.39 0.20 15.31
N SER A 215 8.09 0.13 15.60
CA SER A 215 7.30 1.28 16.04
C SER A 215 7.77 1.84 17.38
N ALA A 216 8.03 0.98 18.36
CA ALA A 216 8.58 1.40 19.66
C ALA A 216 9.94 2.10 19.51
N THR A 217 10.79 1.59 18.61
CA THR A 217 12.07 2.20 18.28
C THR A 217 11.88 3.60 17.66
N GLY A 218 10.93 3.73 16.71
CA GLY A 218 10.62 5.02 16.09
C GLY A 218 10.03 6.03 17.07
N ILE A 219 9.11 5.61 17.96
CA ILE A 219 8.53 6.47 18.99
C ILE A 219 9.62 6.93 19.98
N TYR A 220 10.56 6.04 20.33
CA TYR A 220 11.71 6.45 21.13
C TYR A 220 12.58 7.46 20.39
N GLY A 221 12.81 7.26 19.08
CA GLY A 221 13.48 8.26 18.23
C GLY A 221 12.77 9.61 18.23
N MET A 222 11.45 9.62 18.07
CA MET A 222 10.63 10.84 18.18
C MET A 222 10.81 11.54 19.56
N SER A 223 10.90 10.78 20.65
CA SER A 223 11.13 11.36 21.98
C SER A 223 12.49 12.05 22.12
N LEU A 224 13.53 11.53 21.44
CA LEU A 224 14.84 12.17 21.38
C LEU A 224 14.80 13.46 20.54
N VAL A 225 14.08 13.46 19.42
CA VAL A 225 13.87 14.67 18.61
C VAL A 225 13.14 15.74 19.42
N TYR A 226 12.10 15.36 20.19
CA TYR A 226 11.42 16.29 21.09
C TYR A 226 12.34 16.84 22.20
N LEU A 227 13.21 15.99 22.75
CA LEU A 227 14.16 16.42 23.77
C LEU A 227 15.16 17.44 23.22
N TRP A 228 15.52 17.33 21.94
CA TRP A 228 16.41 18.26 21.25
C TRP A 228 15.71 19.57 20.85
N SER A 229 14.57 19.50 20.15
CA SER A 229 13.89 20.66 19.55
C SER A 229 12.92 21.36 20.51
N GLY A 230 12.31 20.62 21.45
CA GLY A 230 11.21 21.10 22.29
C GLY A 230 9.86 21.13 21.58
N ASP A 231 9.80 20.79 20.30
CA ASP A 231 8.59 20.77 19.47
C ASP A 231 8.54 19.51 18.58
N LEU A 232 7.35 19.19 18.05
CA LEU A 232 7.12 18.07 17.13
C LEU A 232 6.39 18.50 15.85
N ASP A 233 6.09 19.78 15.68
CA ASP A 233 5.57 20.34 14.45
C ASP A 233 6.65 20.30 13.35
N PHE A 234 6.28 19.95 12.11
CA PHE A 234 7.25 19.76 11.05
C PHE A 234 7.99 21.05 10.68
N ASP A 235 7.31 22.19 10.64
CA ASP A 235 7.94 23.47 10.30
C ASP A 235 8.87 23.96 11.42
N ALA A 236 8.46 23.76 12.69
CA ALA A 236 9.31 24.05 13.84
C ALA A 236 10.55 23.13 13.86
N LEU A 237 10.39 21.85 13.52
CA LEU A 237 11.49 20.91 13.40
C LEU A 237 12.44 21.25 12.25
N ALA A 238 11.92 21.62 11.08
CA ALA A 238 12.72 22.05 9.93
C ALA A 238 13.54 23.31 10.28
N THR A 239 12.91 24.29 10.92
CA THR A 239 13.59 25.51 11.41
C THR A 239 14.71 25.17 12.39
N SER A 240 14.44 24.28 13.35
CA SER A 240 15.43 23.83 14.34
C SER A 240 16.58 23.06 13.70
N TRP A 241 16.27 22.24 12.67
CA TRP A 241 17.28 21.48 11.92
C TRP A 241 18.20 22.40 11.11
N ALA A 242 17.63 23.36 10.40
CA ALA A 242 18.40 24.35 9.63
C ALA A 242 19.30 25.24 10.53
N ALA A 243 18.84 25.56 11.75
CA ALA A 243 19.59 26.35 12.72
C ALA A 243 20.64 25.55 13.52
N MET A 244 20.73 24.22 13.29
CA MET A 244 21.61 23.33 14.07
C MET A 244 23.09 23.58 13.73
N ASP A 245 23.87 24.02 14.72
CA ASP A 245 25.32 24.20 14.57
C ASP A 245 26.05 22.88 14.87
N GLY A 246 26.48 22.18 13.81
CA GLY A 246 27.11 20.86 13.89
C GLY A 246 26.11 19.72 14.00
N LEU A 247 26.46 18.65 14.70
CA LEU A 247 25.64 17.43 14.84
C LEU A 247 25.19 17.27 16.29
N ASP A 248 23.91 17.54 16.57
CA ASP A 248 23.33 17.19 17.88
C ASP A 248 23.03 15.69 17.95
N PRO A 249 23.56 14.95 18.96
CA PRO A 249 23.36 13.52 19.08
C PRO A 249 21.88 13.10 19.23
N PHE A 250 21.04 13.90 19.90
CA PHE A 250 19.62 13.58 20.08
C PHE A 250 18.86 13.73 18.79
N ALA A 251 19.14 14.76 17.99
CA ALA A 251 18.54 14.96 16.67
C ALA A 251 18.92 13.82 15.73
N VAL A 252 20.22 13.54 15.58
CA VAL A 252 20.74 12.55 14.62
C VAL A 252 20.31 11.14 14.99
N ILE A 253 20.48 10.72 16.25
CA ILE A 253 20.05 9.39 16.71
C ILE A 253 18.53 9.29 16.65
N GLY A 254 17.81 10.35 17.02
CA GLY A 254 16.35 10.38 16.96
C GLY A 254 15.82 10.11 15.55
N VAL A 255 16.32 10.81 14.54
CA VAL A 255 15.99 10.59 13.12
C VAL A 255 16.38 9.17 12.69
N GLY A 256 17.59 8.70 13.05
CA GLY A 256 18.04 7.36 12.72
C GLY A 256 17.12 6.26 13.28
N LEU A 257 16.62 6.42 14.50
CA LEU A 257 15.68 5.47 15.12
C LEU A 257 14.28 5.55 14.47
N MET A 258 13.82 6.72 14.05
CA MET A 258 12.58 6.84 13.27
C MET A 258 12.68 6.15 11.91
N LEU A 259 13.84 6.20 11.26
CA LEU A 259 14.08 5.47 10.01
C LEU A 259 13.97 3.95 10.15
N VAL A 260 14.17 3.38 11.36
CA VAL A 260 13.88 1.95 11.61
C VAL A 260 12.38 1.66 11.44
N ALA A 261 11.51 2.50 12.00
CA ALA A 261 10.06 2.35 11.88
C ALA A 261 9.59 2.53 10.43
N PHE A 262 10.08 3.55 9.76
CA PHE A 262 9.73 3.81 8.35
C PHE A 262 10.32 2.73 7.42
N GLY A 263 11.54 2.28 7.69
CA GLY A 263 12.18 1.17 6.98
C GLY A 263 11.38 -0.13 7.07
N PHE A 264 10.79 -0.44 8.24
CA PHE A 264 9.86 -1.54 8.39
C PHE A 264 8.61 -1.34 7.52
N LYS A 265 8.00 -0.15 7.52
CA LYS A 265 6.78 0.14 6.74
C LYS A 265 7.02 0.03 5.22
N VAL A 266 8.15 0.53 4.71
CA VAL A 266 8.50 0.39 3.28
C VAL A 266 9.12 -0.96 2.95
N SER A 267 9.42 -1.78 3.95
CA SER A 267 10.14 -3.06 3.84
C SER A 267 11.57 -2.89 3.30
N ALA A 268 12.30 -1.91 3.81
CA ALA A 268 13.73 -1.71 3.52
C ALA A 268 14.61 -2.72 4.26
N ALA A 269 15.71 -3.15 3.67
CA ALA A 269 16.70 -3.97 4.37
C ALA A 269 17.39 -3.14 5.47
N PRO A 270 17.64 -3.71 6.66
CA PRO A 270 17.37 -5.09 7.08
C PRO A 270 15.94 -5.32 7.64
N PHE A 271 15.08 -4.32 7.70
CA PHE A 271 13.78 -4.34 8.37
C PHE A 271 12.69 -5.09 7.58
N HIS A 272 12.98 -5.58 6.36
CA HIS A 272 12.05 -6.27 5.46
C HIS A 272 11.68 -7.70 5.87
N LEU A 273 12.34 -8.29 6.87
CA LEU A 273 12.30 -9.74 7.16
C LEU A 273 10.88 -10.28 7.42
N ALA A 274 9.99 -9.48 8.01
CA ALA A 274 8.62 -9.90 8.28
C ALA A 274 7.69 -9.80 7.07
N ALA A 275 7.99 -8.98 6.07
CA ALA A 275 7.08 -8.69 4.95
C ALA A 275 6.78 -9.92 4.08
N PRO A 276 7.74 -10.78 3.68
CA PRO A 276 7.46 -11.94 2.87
C PRO A 276 6.56 -12.97 3.55
N ASP A 277 6.73 -13.16 4.86
CA ASP A 277 5.90 -14.07 5.66
C ASP A 277 4.50 -13.47 5.86
N ALA A 278 4.42 -12.17 6.18
CA ALA A 278 3.16 -11.46 6.34
C ALA A 278 2.30 -11.52 5.06
N TYR A 279 2.89 -11.30 3.88
CA TYR A 279 2.15 -11.31 2.62
C TYR A 279 1.77 -12.74 2.19
N ALA A 280 2.61 -13.73 2.49
CA ALA A 280 2.30 -15.13 2.20
C ALA A 280 1.16 -15.67 3.07
N GLY A 281 1.10 -15.27 4.36
CA GLY A 281 0.09 -15.73 5.31
C GLY A 281 -1.22 -14.92 5.30
N ALA A 282 -1.19 -13.65 4.88
CA ALA A 282 -2.38 -12.84 4.71
C ALA A 282 -3.24 -13.34 3.53
N SER A 283 -4.54 -13.02 3.52
CA SER A 283 -5.35 -13.15 2.30
C SER A 283 -4.77 -12.27 1.18
N SER A 284 -4.86 -12.73 -0.07
CA SER A 284 -4.26 -12.00 -1.20
C SER A 284 -4.72 -10.54 -1.35
N PRO A 285 -6.00 -10.17 -1.13
CA PRO A 285 -6.40 -8.77 -1.14
C PRO A 285 -5.71 -7.93 -0.06
N VAL A 286 -5.54 -8.47 1.16
CA VAL A 286 -4.81 -7.81 2.25
C VAL A 286 -3.32 -7.68 1.90
N ALA A 287 -2.69 -8.75 1.40
CA ALA A 287 -1.31 -8.71 0.94
C ALA A 287 -1.09 -7.65 -0.16
N GLY A 288 -2.07 -7.48 -1.06
CA GLY A 288 -2.07 -6.43 -2.07
C GLY A 288 -2.10 -5.02 -1.48
N VAL A 289 -2.92 -4.76 -0.46
CA VAL A 289 -2.95 -3.47 0.27
C VAL A 289 -1.62 -3.20 0.96
N LEU A 290 -1.04 -4.22 1.62
CA LEU A 290 0.28 -4.09 2.27
C LEU A 290 1.40 -3.80 1.25
N ALA A 291 1.32 -4.40 0.07
CA ALA A 291 2.31 -4.22 -0.99
C ALA A 291 2.22 -2.86 -1.72
N THR A 292 1.11 -2.14 -1.57
CA THR A 292 0.81 -0.87 -2.26
C THR A 292 0.54 0.27 -1.28
N ALA A 293 -0.66 0.44 -0.76
CA ALA A 293 -1.07 1.56 0.08
C ALA A 293 -0.24 1.66 1.38
N SER A 294 0.00 0.53 2.08
CA SER A 294 0.81 0.56 3.31
C SER A 294 2.26 0.97 3.03
N LYS A 295 2.80 0.61 1.87
CA LYS A 295 4.13 1.03 1.44
C LYS A 295 4.15 2.52 1.08
N ALA A 296 3.14 3.00 0.36
CA ALA A 296 2.99 4.41 0.05
C ALA A 296 2.90 5.26 1.34
N MET A 297 2.17 4.79 2.35
CA MET A 297 2.15 5.40 3.68
C MET A 297 3.57 5.55 4.28
N GLY A 298 4.39 4.50 4.19
CA GLY A 298 5.78 4.56 4.67
C GLY A 298 6.65 5.56 3.91
N PHE A 299 6.44 5.71 2.60
CA PHE A 299 7.15 6.73 1.81
C PHE A 299 6.70 8.16 2.13
N VAL A 300 5.42 8.38 2.40
CA VAL A 300 4.96 9.69 2.89
C VAL A 300 5.66 10.07 4.20
N ALA A 301 5.80 9.13 5.15
CA ALA A 301 6.54 9.37 6.38
C ALA A 301 8.03 9.69 6.13
N ILE A 302 8.66 9.00 5.17
CA ILE A 302 10.03 9.29 4.73
C ILE A 302 10.12 10.70 4.13
N PHE A 303 9.19 11.11 3.29
CA PHE A 303 9.18 12.45 2.70
C PHE A 303 9.04 13.53 3.76
N ARG A 304 8.07 13.40 4.68
CA ARG A 304 7.86 14.35 5.77
C ARG A 304 9.12 14.52 6.62
N VAL A 305 9.81 13.44 6.98
CA VAL A 305 10.98 13.53 7.86
C VAL A 305 12.27 13.85 7.08
N LEU A 306 12.55 13.17 5.97
CA LEU A 306 13.83 13.33 5.28
C LEU A 306 13.85 14.55 4.34
N ILE A 307 12.76 14.82 3.64
CA ILE A 307 12.73 15.90 2.66
C ILE A 307 12.27 17.22 3.31
N GLN A 308 11.16 17.20 4.08
CA GLN A 308 10.62 18.43 4.66
C GLN A 308 11.41 18.90 5.88
N VAL A 309 11.82 17.98 6.79
CA VAL A 309 12.45 18.34 8.06
C VAL A 309 13.98 18.36 7.99
N THR A 310 14.60 17.33 7.42
CA THR A 310 16.06 17.11 7.57
C THR A 310 16.88 17.40 6.31
N MET A 311 16.27 17.97 5.28
CA MET A 311 17.00 18.38 4.07
C MET A 311 17.79 19.67 4.36
N PRO A 312 19.11 19.73 4.09
CA PRO A 312 19.89 20.95 4.25
C PRO A 312 19.57 21.96 3.14
N GLU A 313 19.76 23.25 3.42
CA GLU A 313 19.62 24.30 2.40
C GLU A 313 20.69 24.18 1.31
N GLU A 314 21.90 23.77 1.68
CA GLU A 314 23.03 23.56 0.76
C GLU A 314 23.79 22.29 1.16
N GLY A 315 24.27 21.55 0.17
CA GLY A 315 25.15 20.39 0.34
C GLY A 315 24.43 19.07 0.55
N GLU A 316 25.19 18.07 0.99
CA GLU A 316 24.75 16.70 1.13
C GLU A 316 23.96 16.48 2.44
N ALA A 317 22.82 15.82 2.35
CA ALA A 317 22.04 15.42 3.53
C ALA A 317 22.77 14.33 4.34
N LEU A 318 22.71 14.44 5.67
CA LEU A 318 23.37 13.52 6.60
C LEU A 318 23.03 12.03 6.35
N TRP A 319 21.83 11.77 5.89
CA TRP A 319 21.32 10.42 5.65
C TRP A 319 21.58 9.87 4.24
N PHE A 320 22.13 10.68 3.31
CA PHE A 320 22.31 10.31 1.89
C PHE A 320 23.05 9.00 1.70
N ILE A 321 24.29 8.89 2.17
CA ILE A 321 25.14 7.70 1.94
C ILE A 321 24.50 6.46 2.58
N LEU A 322 23.99 6.58 3.81
CA LEU A 322 23.33 5.48 4.49
C LEU A 322 22.11 4.98 3.72
N LEU A 323 21.26 5.91 3.26
CA LEU A 323 20.06 5.57 2.50
C LEU A 323 20.40 4.95 1.13
N ALA A 324 21.43 5.46 0.45
CA ALA A 324 21.95 4.91 -0.81
C ALA A 324 22.40 3.45 -0.65
N ILE A 325 23.15 3.15 0.40
CA ILE A 325 23.59 1.77 0.71
C ILE A 325 22.37 0.88 1.01
N ILE A 326 21.45 1.33 1.87
CA ILE A 326 20.21 0.60 2.19
C ILE A 326 19.39 0.35 0.93
N ALA A 327 19.28 1.32 0.04
CA ALA A 327 18.53 1.20 -1.21
C ALA A 327 19.10 0.10 -2.13
N VAL A 328 20.41 0.10 -2.34
CA VAL A 328 21.10 -0.90 -3.19
C VAL A 328 20.97 -2.31 -2.57
N ILE A 329 21.17 -2.45 -1.27
CA ILE A 329 21.00 -3.73 -0.57
C ILE A 329 19.54 -4.18 -0.68
N THR A 330 18.57 -3.29 -0.47
CA THR A 330 17.14 -3.60 -0.50
C THR A 330 16.71 -4.10 -1.88
N MET A 331 17.07 -3.39 -2.96
CA MET A 331 16.66 -3.81 -4.31
C MET A 331 17.34 -5.11 -4.73
N THR A 332 18.61 -5.31 -4.38
CA THR A 332 19.38 -6.50 -4.77
C THR A 332 18.90 -7.73 -3.99
N TRP A 333 18.76 -7.61 -2.68
CA TRP A 333 18.24 -8.69 -1.83
C TRP A 333 16.82 -9.08 -2.25
N GLY A 334 15.93 -8.10 -2.46
CA GLY A 334 14.57 -8.35 -2.88
C GLY A 334 14.50 -9.15 -4.18
N ASN A 335 15.28 -8.78 -5.20
CA ASN A 335 15.31 -9.49 -6.48
C ASN A 335 15.90 -10.89 -6.37
N LEU A 336 17.01 -11.07 -5.66
CA LEU A 336 17.65 -12.39 -5.47
C LEU A 336 16.72 -13.35 -4.72
N ALA A 337 16.05 -12.88 -3.66
CA ALA A 337 15.11 -13.69 -2.91
C ALA A 337 13.84 -14.02 -3.72
N ALA A 338 13.37 -13.11 -4.57
CA ALA A 338 12.24 -13.37 -5.48
C ALA A 338 12.57 -14.47 -6.50
N LEU A 339 13.79 -14.52 -7.04
CA LEU A 339 14.24 -15.55 -7.99
C LEU A 339 14.18 -16.96 -7.41
N THR A 340 14.48 -17.13 -6.13
CA THR A 340 14.53 -18.42 -5.45
C THR A 340 13.21 -18.87 -4.85
N SER A 341 12.17 -18.02 -4.91
CA SER A 341 10.88 -18.31 -4.30
C SER A 341 9.97 -19.14 -5.23
N ASP A 342 9.42 -20.24 -4.70
CA ASP A 342 8.40 -21.06 -5.36
C ASP A 342 6.96 -20.72 -4.91
N ASN A 343 6.81 -19.79 -3.97
CA ASN A 343 5.51 -19.28 -3.55
C ASN A 343 5.24 -17.95 -4.25
N PRO A 344 4.18 -17.82 -5.08
CA PRO A 344 3.91 -16.61 -5.86
C PRO A 344 3.63 -15.39 -4.98
N LYS A 345 3.00 -15.56 -3.80
CA LYS A 345 2.78 -14.46 -2.85
C LYS A 345 4.09 -13.96 -2.25
N ARG A 346 4.99 -14.88 -1.85
CA ARG A 346 6.35 -14.51 -1.38
C ARG A 346 7.18 -13.87 -2.49
N MET A 347 7.10 -14.37 -3.72
CA MET A 347 7.77 -13.78 -4.89
C MET A 347 7.33 -12.33 -5.10
N LEU A 348 6.01 -12.06 -5.06
CA LEU A 348 5.45 -10.71 -5.15
C LEU A 348 5.82 -9.83 -3.94
N ALA A 349 5.97 -10.42 -2.75
CA ALA A 349 6.43 -9.71 -1.56
C ALA A 349 7.90 -9.27 -1.71
N TYR A 350 8.79 -10.16 -2.11
CA TYR A 350 10.19 -9.82 -2.39
C TYR A 350 10.32 -8.83 -3.56
N SER A 351 9.51 -8.98 -4.60
CA SER A 351 9.37 -7.96 -5.63
C SER A 351 8.95 -6.60 -5.05
N SER A 352 8.11 -6.58 -4.02
CA SER A 352 7.73 -5.33 -3.35
C SER A 352 8.89 -4.73 -2.55
N VAL A 353 9.76 -5.56 -1.96
CA VAL A 353 11.03 -5.13 -1.35
C VAL A 353 11.94 -4.48 -2.40
N ALA A 354 12.12 -5.11 -3.57
CA ALA A 354 12.94 -4.56 -4.64
C ALA A 354 12.44 -3.19 -5.13
N HIS A 355 11.12 -3.02 -5.33
CA HIS A 355 10.53 -1.73 -5.70
C HIS A 355 10.72 -0.66 -4.63
N ALA A 356 10.69 -1.01 -3.34
CA ALA A 356 11.05 -0.07 -2.27
C ALA A 356 12.51 0.39 -2.42
N GLY A 357 13.43 -0.52 -2.75
CA GLY A 357 14.82 -0.19 -3.00
C GLY A 357 15.01 0.81 -4.16
N TYR A 358 14.22 0.68 -5.25
CA TYR A 358 14.27 1.65 -6.36
C TYR A 358 13.83 3.04 -5.91
N MET A 359 12.74 3.14 -5.17
CA MET A 359 12.25 4.43 -4.65
C MET A 359 13.19 5.03 -3.60
N LEU A 360 13.77 4.20 -2.72
CA LEU A 360 14.78 4.66 -1.74
C LEU A 360 16.04 5.19 -2.42
N ALA A 361 16.46 4.58 -3.55
CA ALA A 361 17.58 5.09 -4.34
C ALA A 361 17.27 6.48 -4.94
N ALA A 362 16.03 6.69 -5.37
CA ALA A 362 15.57 7.97 -5.87
C ALA A 362 15.53 9.03 -4.74
N VAL A 363 15.02 8.70 -3.54
CA VAL A 363 15.08 9.58 -2.36
C VAL A 363 16.54 9.88 -1.98
N ALA A 364 17.41 8.86 -1.99
CA ALA A 364 18.83 9.06 -1.69
C ALA A 364 19.48 10.05 -2.68
N ALA A 365 19.16 9.95 -3.97
CA ALA A 365 19.67 10.88 -4.96
C ALA A 365 19.31 12.34 -4.67
N VAL A 366 18.08 12.60 -4.20
CA VAL A 366 17.67 13.95 -3.72
C VAL A 366 18.56 14.40 -2.58
N GLY A 367 18.84 13.53 -1.62
CA GLY A 367 19.70 13.84 -0.46
C GLY A 367 21.17 14.07 -0.79
N SER A 368 21.62 13.86 -2.03
CA SER A 368 22.99 14.19 -2.44
C SER A 368 23.30 15.68 -2.49
N GLY A 369 22.26 16.53 -2.51
CA GLY A 369 22.43 17.99 -2.63
C GLY A 369 22.99 18.47 -3.96
N LEU A 370 23.06 17.59 -4.97
CA LEU A 370 23.61 17.92 -6.31
C LEU A 370 22.53 18.44 -7.26
N GLY A 371 21.26 18.15 -6.97
CA GLY A 371 20.13 18.58 -7.77
C GLY A 371 19.68 20.00 -7.43
N ASP A 372 19.08 20.66 -8.40
CA ASP A 372 18.29 21.88 -8.16
C ASP A 372 16.84 21.53 -7.76
N THR A 373 16.05 22.54 -7.48
CA THR A 373 14.64 22.37 -7.08
C THR A 373 13.86 21.60 -8.15
N SER A 374 14.10 21.87 -9.43
CA SER A 374 13.36 21.25 -10.53
C SER A 374 13.70 19.76 -10.70
N THR A 375 14.95 19.37 -10.54
CA THR A 375 15.37 17.97 -10.58
C THR A 375 14.91 17.19 -9.35
N THR A 376 14.89 17.83 -8.18
CA THR A 376 14.33 17.27 -6.94
C THR A 376 12.84 16.98 -7.11
N GLU A 377 12.07 17.95 -7.60
CA GLU A 377 10.65 17.80 -7.87
C GLU A 377 10.38 16.68 -8.88
N LEU A 378 11.14 16.60 -9.98
CA LEU A 378 11.03 15.52 -10.96
C LEU A 378 11.20 14.13 -10.32
N VAL A 379 12.14 13.97 -9.39
CA VAL A 379 12.35 12.71 -8.69
C VAL A 379 11.19 12.39 -7.75
N LEU A 380 10.68 13.36 -7.01
CA LEU A 380 9.52 13.18 -6.13
C LEU A 380 8.26 12.81 -6.93
N VAL A 381 8.02 13.49 -8.06
CA VAL A 381 6.97 13.15 -9.03
C VAL A 381 7.10 11.71 -9.50
N ALA A 382 8.32 11.28 -9.88
CA ALA A 382 8.56 9.92 -10.32
C ALA A 382 8.25 8.88 -9.25
N ILE A 383 8.55 9.15 -7.97
CA ILE A 383 8.24 8.25 -6.85
C ILE A 383 6.73 8.21 -6.60
N VAL A 384 6.04 9.35 -6.51
CA VAL A 384 4.59 9.42 -6.26
C VAL A 384 3.82 8.78 -7.42
N PHE A 385 4.22 9.04 -8.66
CA PHE A 385 3.69 8.35 -9.83
C PHE A 385 3.87 6.82 -9.72
N HIS A 386 5.06 6.36 -9.32
CA HIS A 386 5.31 4.92 -9.13
C HIS A 386 4.42 4.32 -8.04
N LEU A 387 4.26 4.99 -6.89
CA LEU A 387 3.38 4.54 -5.81
C LEU A 387 1.93 4.43 -6.27
N THR A 388 1.46 5.38 -7.08
CA THR A 388 0.10 5.40 -7.63
C THR A 388 -0.15 4.23 -8.57
N ILE A 389 0.73 4.01 -9.54
CA ILE A 389 0.54 2.93 -10.51
C ILE A 389 0.78 1.53 -9.91
N LEU A 390 1.57 1.41 -8.83
CA LEU A 390 1.72 0.14 -8.12
C LEU A 390 0.38 -0.43 -7.65
N VAL A 391 -0.59 0.42 -7.30
CA VAL A 391 -1.95 -0.03 -6.94
C VAL A 391 -2.59 -0.78 -8.11
N LEU A 392 -2.34 -0.40 -9.34
CA LEU A 392 -2.96 -1.02 -10.51
C LEU A 392 -2.45 -2.45 -10.74
N PHE A 393 -1.16 -2.61 -10.93
CA PHE A 393 -0.62 -3.89 -11.36
C PHE A 393 -0.15 -4.78 -10.19
N LYS A 394 0.30 -4.22 -9.07
CA LYS A 394 0.73 -5.01 -7.91
C LYS A 394 -0.47 -5.57 -7.16
N LEU A 395 -1.43 -4.72 -6.79
CA LEU A 395 -2.68 -5.20 -6.20
C LEU A 395 -3.42 -6.11 -7.21
N GLY A 396 -3.46 -5.74 -8.51
CA GLY A 396 -4.03 -6.58 -9.56
C GLY A 396 -3.47 -8.00 -9.57
N ALA A 397 -2.15 -8.15 -9.48
CA ALA A 397 -1.50 -9.46 -9.39
C ALA A 397 -1.94 -10.26 -8.15
N PHE A 398 -2.02 -9.61 -6.97
CA PHE A 398 -2.55 -10.25 -5.76
C PHE A 398 -4.03 -10.62 -5.91
N LEU A 399 -4.85 -9.83 -6.62
CA LEU A 399 -6.25 -10.18 -6.87
C LEU A 399 -6.40 -11.39 -7.80
N VAL A 400 -5.48 -11.60 -8.75
CA VAL A 400 -5.45 -12.85 -9.51
C VAL A 400 -5.17 -14.04 -8.59
N LEU A 401 -4.22 -13.93 -7.67
CA LEU A 401 -3.97 -14.96 -6.67
C LEU A 401 -5.19 -15.17 -5.75
N ALA A 402 -5.95 -14.12 -5.43
CA ALA A 402 -7.20 -14.22 -4.67
C ALA A 402 -8.24 -15.10 -5.39
N MET A 403 -8.29 -15.11 -6.74
CA MET A 403 -9.16 -16.04 -7.47
C MET A 403 -8.74 -17.51 -7.24
N LEU A 404 -7.45 -17.79 -7.22
CA LEU A 404 -6.94 -19.15 -6.93
C LEU A 404 -7.19 -19.54 -5.47
N GLU A 405 -7.11 -18.60 -4.53
CA GLU A 405 -7.47 -18.83 -3.11
C GLU A 405 -8.90 -19.30 -2.94
N THR A 406 -9.83 -18.88 -3.79
CA THR A 406 -11.23 -19.39 -3.73
C THR A 406 -11.35 -20.89 -4.02
N GLU A 407 -10.34 -21.48 -4.63
CA GLU A 407 -10.21 -22.90 -4.90
C GLU A 407 -9.29 -23.64 -3.90
N GLY A 408 -8.76 -22.92 -2.89
CA GLY A 408 -7.79 -23.45 -1.93
C GLY A 408 -6.37 -23.59 -2.51
N ARG A 409 -6.07 -22.87 -3.59
CA ARG A 409 -4.79 -22.86 -4.31
C ARG A 409 -4.24 -21.44 -4.32
N SER A 410 -2.98 -21.21 -4.09
CA SER A 410 -2.24 -19.95 -4.24
C SER A 410 -0.90 -19.94 -3.52
N HIS A 411 -0.51 -21.09 -2.99
CA HIS A 411 0.67 -21.20 -2.15
C HIS A 411 1.90 -21.69 -2.90
N ARG A 412 1.71 -22.29 -4.09
CA ARG A 412 2.78 -22.83 -4.94
C ARG A 412 2.71 -22.25 -6.34
N LEU A 413 3.85 -22.12 -6.98
CA LEU A 413 3.93 -21.71 -8.38
C LEU A 413 3.19 -22.69 -9.31
N GLU A 414 3.16 -23.97 -8.95
CA GLU A 414 2.43 -25.05 -9.64
C GLU A 414 0.91 -24.79 -9.70
N ASP A 415 0.34 -24.06 -8.74
CA ASP A 415 -1.07 -23.67 -8.73
C ASP A 415 -1.46 -22.75 -9.91
N LEU A 416 -0.46 -22.13 -10.55
CA LEU A 416 -0.62 -21.29 -11.75
C LEU A 416 -0.49 -22.08 -13.05
N HIS A 417 -0.09 -23.38 -13.03
CA HIS A 417 0.10 -24.19 -14.22
C HIS A 417 -1.15 -24.19 -15.11
N GLY A 418 -0.96 -23.87 -16.38
CA GLY A 418 -2.01 -23.91 -17.38
C GLY A 418 -3.18 -22.96 -17.12
N LEU A 419 -2.98 -21.89 -16.33
CA LEU A 419 -4.03 -20.90 -16.06
C LEU A 419 -4.62 -20.32 -17.35
N ALA A 420 -3.80 -20.18 -18.39
CA ALA A 420 -4.25 -19.69 -19.70
C ALA A 420 -5.27 -20.63 -20.38
N GLN A 421 -5.22 -21.93 -20.10
CA GLN A 421 -6.19 -22.90 -20.62
C GLN A 421 -7.50 -22.88 -19.80
N ARG A 422 -7.43 -22.53 -18.51
CA ARG A 422 -8.57 -22.49 -17.58
C ARG A 422 -9.35 -21.18 -17.68
N ASP A 423 -8.66 -20.04 -17.74
CA ASP A 423 -9.22 -18.69 -17.94
C ASP A 423 -8.19 -17.79 -18.64
N PRO A 424 -8.22 -17.68 -19.99
CA PRO A 424 -7.24 -16.93 -20.75
C PRO A 424 -7.24 -15.43 -20.45
N LEU A 425 -8.39 -14.84 -20.04
CA LEU A 425 -8.46 -13.42 -19.70
C LEU A 425 -7.73 -13.13 -18.39
N ILE A 426 -7.91 -13.95 -17.39
CA ILE A 426 -7.23 -13.79 -16.09
C ILE A 426 -5.74 -14.08 -16.22
N ALA A 427 -5.35 -15.10 -16.99
CA ALA A 427 -3.94 -15.37 -17.27
C ALA A 427 -3.29 -14.20 -18.04
N GLY A 428 -3.97 -13.66 -19.05
CA GLY A 428 -3.54 -12.48 -19.78
C GLY A 428 -3.38 -11.25 -18.88
N SER A 429 -4.33 -11.02 -17.97
CA SER A 429 -4.26 -9.95 -16.98
C SER A 429 -3.04 -10.10 -16.07
N MET A 430 -2.82 -11.31 -15.51
CA MET A 430 -1.65 -11.59 -14.69
C MET A 430 -0.35 -11.36 -15.46
N PHE A 431 -0.29 -11.77 -16.71
CA PHE A 431 0.89 -11.57 -17.55
C PHE A 431 1.18 -10.08 -17.80
N ILE A 432 0.15 -9.27 -18.09
CA ILE A 432 0.28 -7.81 -18.23
C ILE A 432 0.79 -7.20 -16.92
N PHE A 433 0.28 -7.62 -15.76
CA PHE A 433 0.79 -7.14 -14.47
C PHE A 433 2.26 -7.54 -14.25
N MET A 434 2.68 -8.75 -14.64
CA MET A 434 4.07 -9.18 -14.56
C MET A 434 4.97 -8.36 -15.48
N LEU A 435 4.55 -8.08 -16.70
CA LEU A 435 5.28 -7.22 -17.64
C LEU A 435 5.38 -5.77 -17.13
N ALA A 436 4.32 -5.23 -16.51
CA ALA A 436 4.33 -3.91 -15.90
C ALA A 436 5.32 -3.86 -14.72
N LEU A 437 5.33 -4.86 -13.84
CA LEU A 437 6.28 -4.99 -12.74
C LEU A 437 7.73 -5.11 -13.25
N ALA A 438 7.94 -5.84 -14.33
CA ALA A 438 9.24 -5.95 -14.99
C ALA A 438 9.72 -4.62 -15.58
N GLY A 439 8.78 -3.73 -15.95
CA GLY A 439 9.08 -2.47 -16.61
C GLY A 439 9.24 -2.66 -18.12
N VAL A 440 8.31 -3.38 -18.76
CA VAL A 440 8.32 -3.59 -20.23
C VAL A 440 7.47 -2.51 -20.90
N PRO A 441 7.99 -1.79 -21.92
CA PRO A 441 7.18 -0.85 -22.70
C PRO A 441 6.02 -1.59 -23.40
N PRO A 442 4.88 -0.98 -23.60
CA PRO A 442 4.45 0.38 -23.29
C PRO A 442 3.64 0.51 -21.97
N LEU A 443 3.96 -0.29 -20.96
CA LEU A 443 3.18 -0.34 -19.72
C LEU A 443 3.61 0.73 -18.71
N SER A 444 2.69 1.13 -17.81
CA SER A 444 2.91 2.18 -16.81
C SER A 444 4.12 1.94 -15.89
N GLY A 445 4.43 0.68 -15.59
CA GLY A 445 5.61 0.33 -14.79
C GLY A 445 6.95 0.64 -15.47
N PHE A 446 7.01 0.61 -16.80
CA PHE A 446 8.20 1.07 -17.54
C PHE A 446 8.40 2.58 -17.39
N LEU A 447 7.33 3.35 -17.63
CA LEU A 447 7.40 4.81 -17.55
C LEU A 447 7.88 5.28 -16.18
N SER A 448 7.33 4.74 -15.09
CA SER A 448 7.72 5.14 -13.75
C SER A 448 9.19 4.85 -13.41
N LYS A 449 9.70 3.69 -13.84
CA LYS A 449 11.13 3.37 -13.66
C LYS A 449 12.01 4.29 -14.50
N LEU A 450 11.59 4.58 -15.73
CA LEU A 450 12.29 5.49 -16.60
C LEU A 450 12.38 6.91 -16.01
N LEU A 451 11.27 7.41 -15.44
CA LEU A 451 11.25 8.71 -14.77
C LEU A 451 12.18 8.75 -13.55
N MET A 452 12.19 7.72 -12.69
CA MET A 452 13.13 7.64 -11.57
C MET A 452 14.58 7.61 -12.03
N ILE A 453 14.91 6.80 -13.03
CA ILE A 453 16.25 6.73 -13.60
C ILE A 453 16.66 8.08 -14.20
N ASN A 454 15.78 8.69 -14.99
CA ASN A 454 16.01 10.00 -15.59
C ASN A 454 16.24 11.10 -14.55
N GLY A 455 15.41 11.13 -13.50
CA GLY A 455 15.58 12.07 -12.38
C GLY A 455 16.93 11.93 -11.69
N ILE A 456 17.35 10.70 -11.37
CA ILE A 456 18.66 10.43 -10.75
C ILE A 456 19.82 10.83 -11.68
N VAL A 457 19.71 10.54 -12.98
CA VAL A 457 20.73 10.93 -13.97
C VAL A 457 20.81 12.44 -14.11
N ASN A 458 19.67 13.16 -14.10
CA ASN A 458 19.66 14.63 -14.16
C ASN A 458 20.31 15.25 -12.91
N ILE A 459 20.05 14.73 -11.72
CA ILE A 459 20.75 15.15 -10.49
C ILE A 459 22.26 14.95 -10.64
N SER A 460 22.70 13.78 -11.10
CA SER A 460 24.12 13.48 -11.33
C SER A 460 24.77 14.35 -12.42
N ALA A 461 24.02 14.73 -13.45
CA ALA A 461 24.53 15.55 -14.56
C ALA A 461 24.68 17.04 -14.21
N GLY A 462 23.94 17.55 -13.20
CA GLY A 462 24.04 18.93 -12.76
C GLY A 462 25.41 19.32 -12.19
N THR A 463 26.24 18.33 -11.82
CA THR A 463 27.63 18.54 -11.35
C THR A 463 28.68 18.54 -12.45
N GLY A 464 28.35 18.04 -13.65
CA GLY A 464 29.28 17.92 -14.77
C GLY A 464 29.37 19.21 -15.57
N SER A 465 30.48 19.93 -15.49
CA SER A 465 30.84 20.93 -16.51
C SER A 465 30.76 20.29 -17.90
N THR A 466 29.92 20.85 -18.75
CA THR A 466 29.81 20.50 -20.17
C THR A 466 31.06 20.93 -20.96
N SER A 467 32.27 20.63 -20.48
CA SER A 467 33.49 20.77 -21.28
C SER A 467 33.73 19.46 -22.00
N ALA A 468 33.35 19.44 -23.28
CA ALA A 468 33.54 18.34 -24.23
C ALA A 468 35.05 17.97 -24.48
N ASP A 469 35.96 18.55 -23.74
CA ASP A 469 37.39 18.49 -24.01
C ASP A 469 38.22 17.63 -23.05
N ALA A 470 37.59 17.01 -22.03
CA ALA A 470 38.32 16.14 -21.12
C ALA A 470 38.01 14.66 -21.44
N ILE A 471 38.89 14.01 -22.15
CA ILE A 471 39.03 12.55 -22.13
C ILE A 471 39.59 12.16 -20.75
N VAL A 472 38.78 12.36 -19.72
CA VAL A 472 39.01 11.85 -18.36
C VAL A 472 38.58 10.40 -18.36
N PRO A 473 39.29 9.46 -17.71
CA PRO A 473 38.80 8.10 -17.53
C PRO A 473 37.39 8.19 -16.97
N TRP A 474 36.41 7.68 -17.67
CA TRP A 474 34.99 7.83 -17.38
C TRP A 474 34.60 7.44 -15.95
N ALA A 475 35.38 6.55 -15.33
CA ALA A 475 35.16 6.09 -13.94
C ALA A 475 35.51 7.16 -12.87
N GLU A 476 36.35 8.16 -13.20
CA GLU A 476 36.73 9.24 -12.29
C GLU A 476 35.85 10.50 -12.46
N SER A 477 35.10 10.58 -13.56
CA SER A 477 34.25 11.73 -13.90
C SER A 477 32.78 11.51 -13.60
N VAL A 478 32.36 10.29 -13.20
CA VAL A 478 30.96 9.95 -12.94
C VAL A 478 30.68 10.06 -11.45
N ASP A 479 29.73 10.94 -11.12
CA ASP A 479 29.28 11.13 -9.75
C ASP A 479 28.74 9.82 -9.14
N PRO A 480 29.01 9.53 -7.85
CA PRO A 480 28.48 8.35 -7.16
C PRO A 480 26.96 8.18 -7.27
N VAL A 481 26.18 9.26 -7.39
CA VAL A 481 24.71 9.25 -7.56
C VAL A 481 24.31 8.53 -8.85
N PHE A 482 25.08 8.66 -9.93
CA PHE A 482 24.81 7.95 -11.19
C PHE A 482 24.74 6.42 -10.99
N TRP A 483 25.54 5.88 -10.08
CA TRP A 483 25.55 4.44 -9.82
C TRP A 483 24.25 3.94 -9.18
N LEU A 484 23.45 4.82 -8.55
CA LEU A 484 22.10 4.48 -8.09
C LEU A 484 21.16 4.22 -9.28
N ALA A 485 21.23 5.03 -10.32
CA ALA A 485 20.49 4.79 -11.56
C ALA A 485 20.91 3.47 -12.21
N MET A 486 22.22 3.21 -12.30
CA MET A 486 22.74 1.96 -12.84
C MET A 486 22.31 0.74 -12.01
N ALA A 487 22.29 0.86 -10.67
CA ALA A 487 21.79 -0.19 -9.79
C ALA A 487 20.30 -0.50 -10.04
N ILE A 488 19.45 0.52 -10.28
CA ILE A 488 18.04 0.33 -10.65
C ILE A 488 17.94 -0.44 -11.98
N VAL A 489 18.71 -0.05 -13.01
CA VAL A 489 18.71 -0.71 -14.33
C VAL A 489 19.08 -2.18 -14.20
N LEU A 490 20.20 -2.49 -13.54
CA LEU A 490 20.68 -3.86 -13.37
C LEU A 490 19.69 -4.72 -12.56
N ASN A 491 19.16 -4.18 -11.48
CA ASN A 491 18.17 -4.88 -10.66
C ASN A 491 16.82 -5.04 -11.37
N SER A 492 16.43 -4.08 -12.21
CA SER A 492 15.23 -4.20 -13.04
C SER A 492 15.40 -5.29 -14.10
N ALA A 493 16.57 -5.40 -14.73
CA ALA A 493 16.88 -6.49 -15.65
C ALA A 493 16.85 -7.87 -14.94
N LEU A 494 17.40 -7.96 -13.72
CA LEU A 494 17.34 -9.16 -12.91
C LEU A 494 15.89 -9.57 -12.58
N SER A 495 15.02 -8.60 -12.31
CA SER A 495 13.63 -8.85 -11.98
C SER A 495 12.82 -9.48 -13.12
N LEU A 496 13.21 -9.29 -14.37
CA LEU A 496 12.53 -9.82 -15.54
C LEU A 496 12.42 -11.37 -15.50
N PHE A 497 13.45 -12.04 -14.98
CA PHE A 497 13.49 -13.51 -14.95
C PHE A 497 12.36 -14.13 -14.14
N TYR A 498 12.12 -13.67 -12.91
CA TYR A 498 11.06 -14.27 -12.09
C TYR A 498 9.65 -13.82 -12.51
N TYR A 499 9.48 -12.63 -13.09
CA TYR A 499 8.20 -12.23 -13.65
C TYR A 499 7.84 -13.04 -14.90
N LEU A 500 8.80 -13.26 -15.80
CA LEU A 500 8.58 -14.10 -16.97
C LEU A 500 8.36 -15.57 -16.59
N ARG A 501 8.99 -16.06 -15.50
CA ARG A 501 8.75 -17.42 -14.97
C ARG A 501 7.26 -17.64 -14.66
N ILE A 502 6.56 -16.67 -14.06
CA ILE A 502 5.10 -16.74 -13.85
C ILE A 502 4.37 -16.89 -15.19
N GLY A 503 4.75 -16.07 -16.18
CA GLY A 503 4.16 -16.16 -17.52
C GLY A 503 4.37 -17.54 -18.16
N LEU A 504 5.61 -18.06 -18.13
CA LEU A 504 5.93 -19.38 -18.70
C LEU A 504 5.08 -20.48 -18.07
N VAL A 505 4.95 -20.51 -16.77
CA VAL A 505 4.17 -21.50 -16.02
C VAL A 505 2.68 -21.43 -16.38
N MET A 506 2.12 -20.24 -16.54
CA MET A 506 0.70 -20.08 -16.88
C MET A 506 0.35 -20.48 -18.31
N PHE A 507 1.25 -20.25 -19.27
CA PHE A 507 0.95 -20.43 -20.69
C PHE A 507 1.46 -21.74 -21.27
N PHE A 508 2.57 -22.29 -20.75
CA PHE A 508 3.27 -23.43 -21.38
C PHE A 508 3.19 -24.72 -20.57
N GLU A 509 2.89 -24.65 -19.26
CA GLU A 509 2.72 -25.86 -18.45
C GLU A 509 1.27 -26.36 -18.53
N ALA A 510 1.10 -27.67 -18.36
CA ALA A 510 -0.23 -28.28 -18.36
C ALA A 510 -0.97 -28.02 -17.04
N PRO A 511 -2.27 -27.73 -17.05
CA PRO A 511 -3.02 -27.50 -15.83
C PRO A 511 -3.18 -28.81 -15.04
N GLU A 512 -2.95 -28.77 -13.73
CA GLU A 512 -3.28 -29.89 -12.84
C GLU A 512 -4.81 -30.15 -12.76
N ASN A 513 -5.61 -29.12 -13.01
CA ASN A 513 -7.06 -29.17 -12.98
C ASN A 513 -7.62 -28.47 -14.22
N GLU A 514 -8.26 -29.25 -15.11
CA GLU A 514 -8.85 -28.74 -16.36
C GLU A 514 -10.15 -27.93 -16.15
N LYS A 515 -10.69 -27.91 -14.92
CA LYS A 515 -11.94 -27.19 -14.65
C LYS A 515 -11.71 -25.66 -14.77
N PRO A 516 -12.66 -24.94 -15.41
CA PRO A 516 -12.61 -23.48 -15.44
C PRO A 516 -12.55 -22.90 -14.03
N LEU A 517 -11.90 -21.74 -13.87
CA LEU A 517 -11.87 -21.02 -12.59
C LEU A 517 -13.28 -20.69 -12.10
N ARG A 518 -13.48 -20.74 -10.80
CA ARG A 518 -14.75 -20.34 -10.18
C ARG A 518 -15.06 -18.88 -10.55
N LYS A 519 -16.26 -18.64 -11.08
CA LYS A 519 -16.70 -17.32 -11.53
C LYS A 519 -17.06 -16.44 -10.34
N SER A 520 -16.13 -15.61 -9.89
CA SER A 520 -16.41 -14.44 -9.05
C SER A 520 -16.47 -13.21 -9.96
N LEU A 521 -17.67 -12.78 -10.32
CA LEU A 521 -17.86 -11.71 -11.32
C LEU A 521 -17.22 -10.39 -10.87
N HIS A 522 -17.36 -10.03 -9.58
CA HIS A 522 -16.78 -8.78 -9.05
C HIS A 522 -15.25 -8.81 -9.10
N LEU A 523 -14.63 -9.88 -8.58
CA LEU A 523 -13.18 -10.02 -8.59
C LEU A 523 -12.61 -10.02 -10.01
N ARG A 524 -13.28 -10.75 -10.93
CA ARG A 524 -12.89 -10.77 -12.34
C ARG A 524 -12.98 -9.39 -13.00
N ASN A 525 -14.09 -8.69 -12.79
CA ASN A 525 -14.26 -7.33 -13.36
C ASN A 525 -13.24 -6.36 -12.79
N THR A 526 -12.93 -6.42 -11.48
CA THR A 526 -11.90 -5.60 -10.84
C THR A 526 -10.53 -5.86 -11.48
N ILE A 527 -10.15 -7.13 -11.68
CA ILE A 527 -8.89 -7.50 -12.33
C ILE A 527 -8.83 -6.93 -13.76
N LEU A 528 -9.91 -7.06 -14.55
CA LEU A 528 -9.96 -6.54 -15.91
C LEU A 528 -9.86 -5.01 -15.97
N VAL A 529 -10.55 -4.30 -15.08
CA VAL A 529 -10.44 -2.84 -14.96
C VAL A 529 -9.00 -2.43 -14.64
N LEU A 530 -8.36 -3.08 -13.66
CA LEU A 530 -6.96 -2.81 -13.31
C LEU A 530 -6.02 -3.09 -14.49
N THR A 531 -6.28 -4.14 -15.27
CA THR A 531 -5.51 -4.46 -16.47
C THR A 531 -5.61 -3.35 -17.52
N ILE A 532 -6.83 -2.88 -17.78
CA ILE A 532 -7.07 -1.77 -18.72
C ILE A 532 -6.38 -0.51 -18.25
N LEU A 533 -6.51 -0.14 -16.97
CA LEU A 533 -5.86 1.03 -16.41
C LEU A 533 -4.33 0.93 -16.42
N THR A 534 -3.76 -0.28 -16.20
CA THR A 534 -2.31 -0.52 -16.28
C THR A 534 -1.77 -0.22 -17.69
N VAL A 535 -2.51 -0.58 -18.73
CA VAL A 535 -2.17 -0.28 -20.12
C VAL A 535 -2.41 1.20 -20.43
N PHE A 536 -3.56 1.74 -20.02
CA PHE A 536 -3.96 3.11 -20.31
C PHE A 536 -2.97 4.14 -19.74
N PHE A 537 -2.56 3.99 -18.48
CA PHE A 537 -1.58 4.88 -17.84
C PHE A 537 -0.11 4.59 -18.26
N GLY A 538 0.12 3.62 -19.12
CA GLY A 538 1.41 3.42 -19.78
C GLY A 538 1.52 4.09 -21.15
N LEU A 539 0.41 4.56 -21.71
CA LEU A 539 0.31 5.12 -23.06
C LEU A 539 0.05 6.63 -22.98
N GLY A 540 0.68 7.39 -23.89
CA GLY A 540 0.60 8.83 -24.11
C GLY A 540 -0.42 9.63 -23.26
N PRO A 541 -1.69 9.78 -23.70
CA PRO A 541 -2.62 10.69 -23.04
C PRO A 541 -2.97 10.30 -21.59
N GLY A 542 -3.03 9.00 -21.29
CA GLY A 542 -3.33 8.54 -19.94
C GLY A 542 -2.16 8.77 -19.00
N ALA A 543 -0.94 8.50 -19.46
CA ALA A 543 0.28 8.74 -18.70
C ALA A 543 0.49 10.25 -18.44
N GLU A 544 0.29 11.08 -19.45
CA GLU A 544 0.39 12.54 -19.36
C GLU A 544 -0.60 13.10 -18.34
N TYR A 545 -1.87 12.73 -18.42
CA TYR A 545 -2.88 13.16 -17.45
C TYR A 545 -2.53 12.80 -16.00
N LEU A 546 -2.02 11.58 -15.77
CA LEU A 546 -1.65 11.15 -14.42
C LEU A 546 -0.37 11.86 -13.94
N LEU A 547 0.57 12.16 -14.85
CA LEU A 547 1.78 12.92 -14.51
C LEU A 547 1.42 14.35 -14.12
N ASP A 548 0.61 15.04 -14.92
CA ASP A 548 0.18 16.41 -14.63
C ASP A 548 -0.50 16.50 -13.25
N LEU A 549 -1.35 15.51 -12.94
CA LEU A 549 -2.02 15.42 -11.63
C LEU A 549 -1.02 15.21 -10.47
N VAL A 550 -0.01 14.37 -10.69
CA VAL A 550 1.04 14.12 -9.69
C VAL A 550 1.97 15.31 -9.54
N GLU A 551 2.35 15.98 -10.63
CA GLU A 551 3.15 17.21 -10.60
C GLU A 551 2.44 18.31 -9.79
N GLY A 552 1.17 18.57 -10.08
CA GLY A 552 0.36 19.53 -9.30
C GLY A 552 0.24 19.15 -7.82
N ALA A 553 0.22 17.86 -7.49
CA ALA A 553 0.18 17.42 -6.10
C ALA A 553 1.54 17.54 -5.39
N VAL A 554 2.65 17.24 -6.07
CA VAL A 554 4.00 17.27 -5.48
C VAL A 554 4.50 18.68 -5.24
N SER A 555 4.04 19.68 -6.01
CA SER A 555 4.40 21.10 -5.79
C SER A 555 4.00 21.62 -4.40
N ASP A 556 3.07 20.95 -3.70
CA ASP A 556 2.59 21.28 -2.35
C ASP A 556 3.25 20.42 -1.25
N LEU A 557 4.28 19.63 -1.57
CA LEU A 557 5.06 18.84 -0.62
C LEU A 557 6.19 19.69 -0.03
#